data_6e2e789fac26cd2098334bfcdedc1a1c
#
_entry.id   6e2e789fac26cd2098334bfcdedc1a1c
#
_cell.length_a   1.000
_cell.length_b   1.000
_cell.length_c   1.000
_cell.angle_alpha   90.00
_cell.angle_beta   90.00
_cell.angle_gamma   90.00
#
_symmetry.space_group_name_H-M   'P 1'
#
loop_
_entity.id
_entity.type
_entity.pdbx_description
1 polymer ?
#
loop_
_entity_poly.entity_id
_entity_poly.type
_entity_poly.pdbx_seq_one_letter_code
_entity_poly.pdbx_strand_id
1 'polypeptide(L)'
;MVDTLHKPLALVASDLHLSDKTWKHRKPYGDSYGSWNQIVDAAISQAVNVVILAGDLLDRQNNDSEPITRLNEGINRLGDAGIKVLFIQGQHELQERPWASLSPNAYHLHRNDLFPINDKFVVAGIDYQHKEHLQDELSFVCETSRYEPE
;
A
#
# COMPACT_ATOMS: atom_id res chain seq x y z
N MET A 1 7.74 24.47 26.16
CA MET A 1 7.85 23.01 26.09
C MET A 1 7.34 22.61 24.72
N VAL A 2 8.23 22.22 23.82
CA VAL A 2 7.80 21.66 22.52
C VAL A 2 7.29 20.27 22.83
N ASP A 3 5.97 20.12 22.64
CA ASP A 3 5.30 18.81 22.72
C ASP A 3 6.03 17.89 21.74
N THR A 4 6.69 16.87 22.24
CA THR A 4 7.30 15.85 21.38
C THR A 4 6.15 15.04 20.78
N LEU A 5 5.53 15.61 19.73
CA LEU A 5 4.59 14.89 18.87
C LEU A 5 5.27 13.57 18.49
N HIS A 6 4.73 12.48 18.96
CA HIS A 6 5.23 11.16 18.61
C HIS A 6 5.19 11.02 17.08
N LYS A 7 6.37 10.86 16.48
CA LYS A 7 6.49 10.60 15.03
C LYS A 7 5.63 9.39 14.69
N PRO A 8 4.68 9.49 13.75
CA PRO A 8 3.88 8.34 13.36
C PRO A 8 4.78 7.26 12.75
N LEU A 9 4.55 6.01 13.13
CA LEU A 9 5.33 4.87 12.67
C LEU A 9 5.01 4.52 11.22
N ALA A 10 3.73 4.53 10.89
CA ALA A 10 3.24 4.12 9.58
C ALA A 10 2.09 5.02 9.12
N LEU A 11 1.96 5.17 7.80
CA LEU A 11 0.75 5.69 7.15
C LEU A 11 0.09 4.54 6.40
N VAL A 12 -1.21 4.35 6.61
CA VAL A 12 -1.99 3.31 5.93
C VAL A 12 -2.99 3.97 5.00
N ALA A 13 -3.06 3.49 3.77
CA ALA A 13 -4.04 3.92 2.77
C ALA A 13 -4.57 2.73 1.98
N SER A 14 -5.80 2.81 1.51
CA SER A 14 -6.44 1.83 0.62
C SER A 14 -7.38 2.53 -0.35
N ASP A 15 -7.93 1.77 -1.30
CA ASP A 15 -9.00 2.23 -2.19
C ASP A 15 -8.63 3.51 -2.94
N LEU A 16 -7.42 3.59 -3.44
CA LEU A 16 -6.95 4.76 -4.21
C LEU A 16 -7.65 4.87 -5.55
N HIS A 17 -7.95 3.72 -6.17
CA HIS A 17 -8.59 3.61 -7.47
C HIS A 17 -8.00 4.59 -8.50
N LEU A 18 -6.67 4.58 -8.62
CA LEU A 18 -5.98 5.45 -9.56
C LEU A 18 -6.47 5.18 -10.97
N SER A 19 -6.97 6.21 -11.62
CA SER A 19 -7.58 6.11 -12.94
C SER A 19 -7.48 7.43 -13.67
N ASP A 20 -7.30 7.36 -14.98
CA ASP A 20 -7.43 8.47 -15.92
C ASP A 20 -8.88 8.76 -16.29
N LYS A 21 -9.83 7.90 -15.90
CA LYS A 21 -11.25 8.01 -16.22
C LYS A 21 -12.01 8.67 -15.09
N THR A 22 -12.76 9.70 -15.44
CA THR A 22 -13.73 10.29 -14.51
C THR A 22 -14.86 9.31 -14.26
N TRP A 23 -15.21 9.13 -13.00
CA TRP A 23 -16.47 8.48 -12.64
C TRP A 23 -17.62 9.22 -13.32
N LYS A 24 -18.62 8.49 -13.83
CA LYS A 24 -19.76 9.04 -14.60
C LYS A 24 -20.49 10.23 -13.96
N HIS A 25 -20.19 10.56 -12.70
CA HIS A 25 -20.83 11.60 -11.92
C HIS A 25 -19.80 12.56 -11.30
N ARG A 26 -19.32 13.53 -12.10
CA ARG A 26 -18.81 14.84 -11.64
C ARG A 26 -17.53 14.89 -10.81
N LYS A 27 -16.69 13.86 -10.77
CA LYS A 27 -15.35 14.06 -10.23
C LYS A 27 -14.45 14.68 -11.31
N PRO A 28 -13.63 15.67 -10.96
CA PRO A 28 -12.67 16.21 -11.91
C PRO A 28 -11.65 15.11 -12.30
N TYR A 29 -11.22 15.16 -13.55
CA TYR A 29 -10.14 14.30 -14.05
C TYR A 29 -8.91 14.43 -13.14
N GLY A 30 -8.31 13.29 -12.79
CA GLY A 30 -7.10 13.26 -11.99
C GLY A 30 -7.29 13.49 -10.49
N ASP A 31 -8.51 13.49 -9.96
CA ASP A 31 -8.78 13.64 -8.53
C ASP A 31 -8.09 12.55 -7.70
N SER A 32 -8.08 11.29 -8.17
CA SER A 32 -7.37 10.20 -7.51
C SER A 32 -5.85 10.40 -7.50
N TYR A 33 -5.28 10.99 -8.54
CA TYR A 33 -3.85 11.34 -8.58
C TYR A 33 -3.50 12.45 -7.58
N GLY A 34 -4.40 13.44 -7.43
CA GLY A 34 -4.28 14.48 -6.42
C GLY A 34 -4.30 13.90 -5.00
N SER A 35 -5.22 12.98 -4.75
CA SER A 35 -5.31 12.28 -3.45
C SER A 35 -4.05 11.45 -3.18
N TRP A 36 -3.56 10.70 -4.16
CA TRP A 36 -2.32 9.94 -4.04
C TRP A 36 -1.11 10.84 -3.72
N ASN A 37 -0.96 11.96 -4.43
CA ASN A 37 0.11 12.91 -4.16
C ASN A 37 0.03 13.47 -2.73
N GLN A 38 -1.16 13.78 -2.23
CA GLN A 38 -1.34 14.25 -0.84
C GLN A 38 -0.93 13.18 0.19
N ILE A 39 -1.22 11.90 -0.07
CA ILE A 39 -0.78 10.79 0.78
C ILE A 39 0.75 10.72 0.81
N VAL A 40 1.39 10.78 -0.35
CA VAL A 40 2.85 10.78 -0.48
C VAL A 40 3.47 11.98 0.25
N ASP A 41 2.94 13.19 0.04
CA ASP A 41 3.42 14.41 0.68
C ASP A 41 3.24 14.35 2.21
N ALA A 42 2.12 13.82 2.69
CA ALA A 42 1.85 13.64 4.11
C ALA A 42 2.84 12.64 4.74
N ALA A 43 3.09 11.50 4.07
CA ALA A 43 4.05 10.52 4.55
C ALA A 43 5.47 11.08 4.67
N ILE A 44 5.91 11.85 3.67
CA ILE A 44 7.22 12.49 3.65
C ILE A 44 7.31 13.58 4.72
N SER A 45 6.31 14.46 4.81
CA SER A 45 6.33 15.57 5.78
C SER A 45 6.31 15.10 7.23
N GLN A 46 5.63 14.00 7.51
CA GLN A 46 5.57 13.39 8.84
C GLN A 46 6.75 12.42 9.08
N ALA A 47 7.57 12.18 8.06
CA ALA A 47 8.72 11.29 8.10
C ALA A 47 8.39 9.90 8.67
N VAL A 48 7.29 9.30 8.22
CA VAL A 48 6.90 7.94 8.65
C VAL A 48 7.96 6.92 8.27
N ASN A 49 8.00 5.78 8.94
CA ASN A 49 8.96 4.73 8.61
C ASN A 49 8.50 3.91 7.39
N VAL A 50 7.20 3.76 7.24
CA VAL A 50 6.61 2.90 6.23
C VAL A 50 5.24 3.45 5.77
N VAL A 51 4.93 3.24 4.50
CA VAL A 51 3.57 3.40 3.96
C VAL A 51 3.02 2.01 3.66
N ILE A 52 1.80 1.74 4.09
CA ILE A 52 1.11 0.47 3.86
C ILE A 52 -0.08 0.74 2.94
N LEU A 53 -0.08 0.12 1.77
CA LEU A 53 -1.12 0.23 0.76
C LEU A 53 -1.98 -1.05 0.79
N ALA A 54 -3.18 -0.93 1.32
CA ALA A 54 -4.04 -2.07 1.63
C ALA A 54 -5.04 -2.41 0.52
N GLY A 55 -4.56 -2.48 -0.72
CA GLY A 55 -5.32 -2.91 -1.89
C GLY A 55 -6.16 -1.84 -2.57
N ASP A 56 -6.70 -2.20 -3.74
CA ASP A 56 -7.47 -1.35 -4.65
C ASP A 56 -6.74 -0.04 -5.00
N LEU A 57 -5.45 -0.18 -5.35
CA LEU A 57 -4.57 0.93 -5.73
C LEU A 57 -4.90 1.47 -7.11
N LEU A 58 -5.26 0.59 -8.01
CA LEU A 58 -5.67 0.86 -9.38
C LEU A 58 -7.15 0.50 -9.58
N ASP A 59 -7.81 1.16 -10.51
CA ASP A 59 -9.25 0.98 -10.75
C ASP A 59 -9.57 -0.32 -11.51
N ARG A 60 -8.57 -0.97 -12.14
CA ARG A 60 -8.75 -2.16 -13.00
C ARG A 60 -7.48 -3.00 -13.09
N GLN A 61 -7.66 -4.26 -13.53
CA GLN A 61 -6.54 -5.12 -13.88
C GLN A 61 -5.76 -4.61 -15.10
N ASN A 62 -6.47 -4.18 -16.14
CA ASN A 62 -5.88 -3.63 -17.36
C ASN A 62 -6.00 -2.10 -17.33
N ASN A 63 -4.96 -1.46 -16.85
CA ASN A 63 -4.89 -0.01 -16.78
C ASN A 63 -4.15 0.55 -17.99
N ASP A 64 -4.50 1.80 -18.37
CA ASP A 64 -3.66 2.60 -19.23
C ASP A 64 -2.33 2.90 -18.52
N SER A 65 -1.33 3.36 -19.27
CA SER A 65 0.03 3.57 -18.71
C SER A 65 0.09 4.68 -17.64
N GLU A 66 -0.79 5.69 -17.73
CA GLU A 66 -0.74 6.84 -16.83
C GLU A 66 -1.02 6.48 -15.36
N PRO A 67 -2.10 5.75 -14.99
CA PRO A 67 -2.31 5.32 -13.62
C PRO A 67 -1.13 4.53 -13.04
N ILE A 68 -0.57 3.61 -13.83
CA ILE A 68 0.59 2.81 -13.43
C ILE A 68 1.82 3.70 -13.19
N THR A 69 2.06 4.64 -14.09
CA THR A 69 3.17 5.60 -13.97
C THR A 69 3.01 6.44 -12.70
N ARG A 70 1.81 7.02 -12.48
CA ARG A 70 1.53 7.86 -11.30
C ARG A 70 1.68 7.11 -9.98
N LEU A 71 1.24 5.85 -9.94
CA LEU A 71 1.45 4.99 -8.78
C LEU A 71 2.94 4.85 -8.47
N ASN A 72 3.72 4.44 -9.47
CA ASN A 72 5.15 4.18 -9.28
C ASN A 72 5.98 5.45 -9.06
N GLU A 73 5.62 6.59 -9.64
CA GLU A 73 6.23 7.88 -9.32
C GLU A 73 6.09 8.22 -7.84
N GLY A 74 4.91 8.05 -7.26
CA GLY A 74 4.70 8.26 -5.83
C GLY A 74 5.48 7.28 -4.95
N ILE A 75 5.51 5.99 -5.32
CA ILE A 75 6.30 4.98 -4.62
C ILE A 75 7.79 5.32 -4.66
N ASN A 76 8.31 5.77 -5.81
CA ASN A 76 9.71 6.18 -5.95
C ASN A 76 10.04 7.41 -5.09
N ARG A 77 9.15 8.42 -5.05
CA ARG A 77 9.30 9.59 -4.17
C ARG A 77 9.38 9.19 -2.69
N LEU A 78 8.57 8.22 -2.26
CA LEU A 78 8.65 7.66 -0.91
C LEU A 78 10.00 6.98 -0.67
N GLY A 79 10.46 6.18 -1.63
CA GLY A 79 11.76 5.51 -1.57
C GLY A 79 12.93 6.49 -1.50
N ASP A 80 12.90 7.57 -2.30
CA ASP A 80 13.91 8.64 -2.27
C ASP A 80 13.96 9.35 -0.91
N ALA A 81 12.82 9.41 -0.20
CA ALA A 81 12.72 9.91 1.17
C ALA A 81 13.09 8.86 2.25
N GLY A 82 13.53 7.66 1.86
CA GLY A 82 13.87 6.56 2.77
C GLY A 82 12.68 5.85 3.39
N ILE A 83 11.47 6.04 2.84
CA ILE A 83 10.23 5.44 3.32
C ILE A 83 9.94 4.19 2.50
N LYS A 84 9.82 3.05 3.17
CA LYS A 84 9.44 1.78 2.53
C LYS A 84 7.95 1.75 2.22
N VAL A 85 7.58 1.09 1.14
CA VAL A 85 6.19 0.87 0.78
C VAL A 85 5.89 -0.62 0.85
N LEU A 86 4.91 -1.00 1.66
CA LEU A 86 4.36 -2.36 1.73
C LEU A 86 3.00 -2.34 1.06
N PHE A 87 2.67 -3.36 0.29
CA PHE A 87 1.35 -3.41 -0.33
C PHE A 87 0.79 -4.83 -0.43
N ILE A 88 -0.53 -4.89 -0.53
CA ILE A 88 -1.30 -6.05 -0.97
C ILE A 88 -2.14 -5.65 -2.17
N GLN A 89 -2.60 -6.63 -2.94
CA GLN A 89 -3.51 -6.41 -4.05
C GLN A 89 -4.97 -6.48 -3.59
N GLY A 90 -5.79 -5.56 -4.07
CA GLY A 90 -7.24 -5.59 -3.92
C GLY A 90 -7.92 -6.38 -5.05
N GLN A 91 -9.26 -6.37 -5.06
CA GLN A 91 -10.05 -7.10 -6.07
C GLN A 91 -9.92 -6.49 -7.48
N HIS A 92 -9.61 -5.20 -7.57
CA HIS A 92 -9.57 -4.47 -8.84
C HIS A 92 -8.28 -4.70 -9.63
N GLU A 93 -7.18 -5.01 -8.95
CA GLU A 93 -5.86 -5.12 -9.58
C GLU A 93 -5.17 -6.48 -9.39
N LEU A 94 -5.93 -7.52 -8.99
CA LEU A 94 -5.35 -8.83 -8.72
C LEU A 94 -4.63 -9.39 -9.95
N GLN A 95 -3.30 -9.51 -9.88
CA GLN A 95 -2.43 -9.96 -10.96
C GLN A 95 -1.26 -10.79 -10.43
N GLU A 96 -0.74 -11.69 -11.27
CA GLU A 96 0.47 -12.47 -10.95
C GLU A 96 1.69 -11.56 -10.73
N ARG A 97 1.76 -10.46 -11.49
CA ARG A 97 2.81 -9.43 -11.35
C ARG A 97 2.17 -8.07 -11.08
N PRO A 98 2.06 -7.68 -9.80
CA PRO A 98 1.44 -6.42 -9.44
C PRO A 98 2.15 -5.20 -10.03
N TRP A 99 1.40 -4.22 -10.49
CA TRP A 99 1.97 -3.00 -11.08
C TRP A 99 2.81 -2.17 -10.09
N ALA A 100 2.50 -2.22 -8.80
CA ALA A 100 3.30 -1.57 -7.76
C ALA A 100 4.70 -2.18 -7.64
N SER A 101 4.88 -3.46 -7.99
CA SER A 101 6.19 -4.14 -7.99
C SER A 101 7.14 -3.66 -9.10
N LEU A 102 6.73 -2.76 -9.98
CA LEU A 102 7.64 -2.12 -10.93
C LEU A 102 8.63 -1.18 -10.23
N SER A 103 8.27 -0.66 -9.05
CA SER A 103 9.20 0.10 -8.22
C SER A 103 9.99 -0.83 -7.30
N PRO A 104 11.32 -0.72 -7.22
CA PRO A 104 12.14 -1.48 -6.28
C PRO A 104 11.89 -1.09 -4.81
N ASN A 105 11.18 0.01 -4.57
CA ASN A 105 10.87 0.50 -3.22
C ASN A 105 9.56 -0.08 -2.66
N ALA A 106 8.82 -0.86 -3.46
CA ALA A 106 7.58 -1.49 -3.04
C ALA A 106 7.80 -2.98 -2.75
N TYR A 107 7.28 -3.42 -1.63
CA TYR A 107 7.31 -4.82 -1.18
C TYR A 107 5.90 -5.38 -1.19
N HIS A 108 5.67 -6.38 -2.02
CA HIS A 108 4.42 -7.12 -2.03
C HIS A 108 4.40 -8.09 -0.83
N LEU A 109 3.40 -7.94 0.03
CA LEU A 109 3.23 -8.84 1.17
C LEU A 109 2.49 -10.09 0.70
N HIS A 110 3.22 -11.18 0.59
CA HIS A 110 2.67 -12.50 0.29
C HIS A 110 2.28 -13.24 1.58
N ARG A 111 1.53 -14.32 1.41
CA ARG A 111 0.97 -15.15 2.47
C ARG A 111 1.91 -15.45 3.66
N ASN A 112 3.20 -15.59 3.41
CA ASN A 112 4.18 -15.99 4.42
C ASN A 112 5.13 -14.85 4.80
N ASP A 113 4.93 -13.66 4.25
CA ASP A 113 5.86 -12.57 4.47
C ASP A 113 5.52 -11.83 5.76
N LEU A 114 6.49 -11.82 6.67
CA LEU A 114 6.46 -10.99 7.87
C LEU A 114 7.47 -9.85 7.65
N PHE A 115 6.97 -8.63 7.61
CA PHE A 115 7.82 -7.47 7.44
C PHE A 115 8.01 -6.72 8.76
N PRO A 116 9.19 -6.78 9.40
CA PRO A 116 9.44 -6.04 10.62
C PRO A 116 9.57 -4.54 10.32
N ILE A 117 8.75 -3.70 10.97
CA ILE A 117 8.88 -2.26 10.93
C ILE A 117 9.91 -1.81 11.98
N ASN A 118 9.86 -2.42 13.14
CA ASN A 118 10.81 -2.25 14.25
C ASN A 118 10.73 -3.47 15.17
N ASP A 119 11.43 -3.40 16.32
CA ASP A 119 11.50 -4.50 17.32
C ASP A 119 10.14 -4.87 17.95
N LYS A 120 9.11 -4.05 17.74
CA LYS A 120 7.80 -4.24 18.38
C LYS A 120 6.68 -4.56 17.38
N PHE A 121 6.86 -4.21 16.12
CA PHE A 121 5.80 -4.28 15.12
C PHE A 121 6.27 -4.99 13.85
N VAL A 122 5.48 -5.98 13.48
CA VAL A 122 5.61 -6.74 12.24
C VAL A 122 4.32 -6.57 11.45
N VAL A 123 4.44 -6.46 10.14
CA VAL A 123 3.30 -6.40 9.21
C VAL A 123 3.24 -7.68 8.41
N ALA A 124 2.07 -8.27 8.35
CA ALA A 124 1.72 -9.34 7.44
C ALA A 124 0.61 -8.88 6.48
N GLY A 125 0.54 -9.45 5.30
CA GLY A 125 -0.47 -9.11 4.32
C GLY A 125 -1.02 -10.31 3.59
N ILE A 126 -2.26 -10.18 3.15
CA ILE A 126 -2.97 -11.14 2.30
C ILE A 126 -3.61 -10.35 1.18
N ASP A 127 -3.33 -10.74 -0.07
CA ASP A 127 -4.07 -10.22 -1.23
C ASP A 127 -5.55 -10.57 -1.14
N TYR A 128 -6.38 -9.83 -1.87
CA TYR A 128 -7.81 -10.13 -1.96
C TYR A 128 -8.07 -11.61 -2.19
N GLN A 129 -8.95 -12.16 -1.37
CA GLN A 129 -9.40 -13.54 -1.44
C GLN A 129 -10.92 -13.61 -1.60
N HIS A 130 -11.38 -14.61 -2.33
CA HIS A 130 -12.79 -14.94 -2.30
C HIS A 130 -13.19 -15.44 -0.90
N LYS A 131 -14.42 -15.13 -0.49
CA LYS A 131 -14.92 -15.41 0.86
C LYS A 131 -14.69 -16.86 1.31
N GLU A 132 -14.70 -17.80 0.39
CA GLU A 132 -14.50 -19.24 0.64
C GLU A 132 -13.09 -19.58 1.16
N HIS A 133 -12.09 -18.77 0.80
CA HIS A 133 -10.68 -19.00 1.17
C HIS A 133 -10.20 -18.07 2.28
N LEU A 134 -10.97 -17.03 2.59
CA LEU A 134 -10.53 -15.98 3.51
C LEU A 134 -10.24 -16.52 4.91
N GLN A 135 -11.04 -17.47 5.40
CA GLN A 135 -10.88 -17.99 6.76
C GLN A 135 -9.60 -18.81 6.92
N ASP A 136 -9.25 -19.61 5.90
CA ASP A 136 -8.02 -20.40 5.91
C ASP A 136 -6.79 -19.50 5.87
N GLU A 137 -6.83 -18.44 5.05
CA GLU A 137 -5.74 -17.47 4.93
C GLU A 137 -5.56 -16.66 6.22
N LEU A 138 -6.65 -16.20 6.85
CA LEU A 138 -6.59 -15.49 8.13
C LEU A 138 -6.05 -16.37 9.25
N SER A 139 -6.47 -17.64 9.31
CA SER A 139 -5.96 -18.59 10.31
C SER A 139 -4.46 -18.77 10.16
N PHE A 140 -3.98 -18.91 8.93
CA PHE A 140 -2.57 -19.06 8.62
C PHE A 140 -1.75 -17.84 9.06
N VAL A 141 -2.20 -16.61 8.74
CA VAL A 141 -1.51 -15.38 9.16
C VAL A 141 -1.50 -15.24 10.68
N CYS A 142 -2.60 -15.58 11.37
CA CYS A 142 -2.66 -15.56 12.82
C CYS A 142 -1.70 -16.57 13.47
N GLU A 143 -1.48 -17.72 12.85
CA GLU A 143 -0.52 -18.73 13.35
C GLU A 143 0.94 -18.28 13.15
N THR A 144 1.24 -17.70 11.97
CA THR A 144 2.58 -17.19 11.65
C THR A 144 2.93 -15.92 12.43
N SER A 145 1.94 -15.10 12.79
CA SER A 145 2.15 -13.87 13.56
C SER A 145 2.49 -14.08 15.03
N ARG A 146 2.46 -15.32 15.53
CA ARG A 146 3.00 -15.70 16.85
C ARG A 146 4.54 -15.74 16.85
N TYR A 147 5.15 -14.77 16.18
CA TYR A 147 6.59 -14.57 16.21
C TYR A 147 7.01 -14.13 17.62
N GLU A 148 7.68 -15.02 18.34
CA GLU A 148 8.44 -14.64 19.53
C GLU A 148 9.84 -14.26 19.07
N PRO A 149 10.27 -13.00 19.24
CA PRO A 149 11.65 -12.63 18.95
C PRO A 149 12.57 -13.38 19.91
N GLU A 150 13.57 -14.08 19.35
CA GLU A 150 14.68 -14.66 20.11
C GLU A 150 15.52 -13.58 20.80
#